data_454ca908f903ca40b96b0bd1f738927f
#
_entry.id   454ca908f903ca40b96b0bd1f738927f
#
_cell.length_a   1.000
_cell.length_b   1.000
_cell.length_c   1.000
_cell.angle_alpha   90.00
_cell.angle_beta   90.00
_cell.angle_gamma   90.00
#
_symmetry.space_group_name_H-M   'P 1'
#
loop_
_entity.id
_entity.type
_entity.pdbx_description
1 polymer ?
#
loop_
_entity_poly.entity_id
_entity_poly.type
_entity_poly.pdbx_seq_one_letter_code
_entity_poly.pdbx_strand_id
1 'polypeptide(L)'
;MGHHNLKSKPVSSSQVVMTQLVLPTHTNSLDTVFGGTVMSWIDIAAAIAAQRHSNKAVVTASMDQLNFIAPIKKGWVVNLKASVNFVSRTSMEIGVKVEAENPQTSELFHTASAYMTFVALDGNGKPTAVPELELITDEEKRRYSAAKKRREHRLANRNA
;
A
#
# COMPACT_ATOMS: atom_id res chain seq x y z
N MET A 1 -11.13 -7.70 -31.45
CA MET A 1 -10.72 -7.89 -30.05
C MET A 1 -10.93 -6.57 -29.31
N GLY A 2 -11.94 -6.53 -28.47
CA GLY A 2 -12.33 -5.30 -27.81
C GLY A 2 -11.24 -4.82 -26.85
N HIS A 3 -10.63 -3.68 -27.15
CA HIS A 3 -10.05 -2.87 -26.12
C HIS A 3 -11.19 -2.50 -25.18
N HIS A 4 -11.37 -3.27 -24.11
CA HIS A 4 -12.21 -2.80 -23.03
C HIS A 4 -11.54 -1.53 -22.52
N ASN A 5 -12.09 -0.41 -22.94
CA ASN A 5 -11.68 0.91 -22.48
C ASN A 5 -12.04 0.96 -20.99
N LEU A 6 -11.09 0.57 -20.13
CA LEU A 6 -11.29 0.56 -18.70
C LEU A 6 -11.53 2.00 -18.24
N LYS A 7 -12.68 2.22 -17.61
CA LYS A 7 -13.04 3.53 -17.11
C LYS A 7 -12.06 3.93 -15.99
N SER A 8 -11.49 5.14 -16.08
CA SER A 8 -10.62 5.66 -15.02
C SER A 8 -11.38 5.74 -13.68
N LYS A 9 -10.64 5.62 -12.59
CA LYS A 9 -11.19 5.67 -11.25
C LYS A 9 -10.47 6.70 -10.40
N PRO A 10 -11.20 7.45 -9.55
CA PRO A 10 -10.56 8.36 -8.60
C PRO A 10 -9.83 7.56 -7.50
N VAL A 11 -8.79 8.16 -6.94
CA VAL A 11 -8.02 7.58 -5.83
C VAL A 11 -8.93 7.24 -4.65
N SER A 12 -9.91 8.11 -4.36
CA SER A 12 -10.85 7.92 -3.23
C SER A 12 -11.67 6.64 -3.31
N SER A 13 -11.89 6.07 -4.50
CA SER A 13 -12.70 4.86 -4.68
C SER A 13 -12.03 3.59 -4.14
N SER A 14 -10.72 3.61 -3.93
CA SER A 14 -9.94 2.43 -3.51
C SER A 14 -9.20 2.60 -2.19
N GLN A 15 -9.28 3.76 -1.56
CA GLN A 15 -8.61 4.02 -0.27
C GLN A 15 -9.05 3.03 0.81
N VAL A 16 -8.10 2.64 1.66
CA VAL A 16 -8.32 1.69 2.74
C VAL A 16 -7.85 2.30 4.05
N VAL A 17 -8.65 2.12 5.08
CA VAL A 17 -8.25 2.31 6.48
C VAL A 17 -8.42 0.97 7.18
N MET A 18 -7.35 0.41 7.71
CA MET A 18 -7.34 -0.84 8.44
C MET A 18 -6.84 -0.57 9.85
N THR A 19 -7.55 -1.09 10.86
CA THR A 19 -7.21 -0.89 12.26
C THR A 19 -6.95 -2.24 12.93
N GLN A 20 -5.85 -2.34 13.66
CA GLN A 20 -5.44 -3.54 14.39
C GLN A 20 -5.13 -3.20 15.84
N LEU A 21 -5.62 -4.02 16.76
CA LEU A 21 -5.18 -4.00 18.14
C LEU A 21 -3.93 -4.89 18.27
N VAL A 22 -2.89 -4.39 18.88
CA VAL A 22 -1.65 -5.15 19.08
C VAL A 22 -1.83 -6.16 20.22
N LEU A 23 -1.94 -7.43 19.85
CA LEU A 23 -2.09 -8.54 20.79
C LEU A 23 -0.72 -9.08 21.22
N PRO A 24 -0.64 -9.80 22.35
CA PRO A 24 0.62 -10.45 22.78
C PRO A 24 1.24 -11.34 21.71
N THR A 25 0.42 -12.04 20.92
CA THR A 25 0.87 -12.91 19.80
C THR A 25 1.54 -12.14 18.66
N HIS A 26 1.36 -10.83 18.58
CA HIS A 26 1.99 -9.97 17.58
C HIS A 26 3.36 -9.45 18.00
N THR A 27 3.78 -9.70 19.25
CA THR A 27 4.94 -9.05 19.85
C THR A 27 6.13 -9.99 20.03
N ASN A 28 7.31 -9.39 20.10
CA ASN A 28 8.57 -10.04 20.40
C ASN A 28 8.86 -10.00 21.92
N SER A 29 10.06 -10.43 22.32
CA SER A 29 10.50 -10.43 23.72
C SER A 29 10.60 -9.04 24.37
N LEU A 30 10.58 -7.98 23.57
CA LEU A 30 10.61 -6.58 24.02
C LEU A 30 9.21 -5.98 24.15
N ASP A 31 8.16 -6.77 23.99
CA ASP A 31 6.75 -6.33 23.96
C ASP A 31 6.46 -5.30 22.87
N THR A 32 7.22 -5.33 21.78
CA THR A 32 6.96 -4.54 20.57
C THR A 32 6.58 -5.45 19.41
N VAL A 33 5.83 -4.91 18.45
CA VAL A 33 5.35 -5.70 17.30
C VAL A 33 6.52 -6.17 16.44
N PHE A 34 6.49 -7.43 16.03
CA PHE A 34 7.42 -7.94 15.03
C PHE A 34 7.31 -7.14 13.74
N GLY A 35 8.47 -6.79 13.17
CA GLY A 35 8.53 -6.12 11.87
C GLY A 35 7.78 -6.88 10.78
N GLY A 36 7.91 -8.20 10.76
CA GLY A 36 7.19 -9.06 9.82
C GLY A 36 5.67 -9.01 9.97
N THR A 37 5.16 -8.82 11.18
CA THR A 37 3.73 -8.63 11.45
C THR A 37 3.24 -7.32 10.83
N VAL A 38 3.96 -6.23 11.03
CA VAL A 38 3.64 -4.93 10.42
C VAL A 38 3.68 -5.04 8.89
N MET A 39 4.69 -5.71 8.35
CA MET A 39 4.81 -5.95 6.91
C MET A 39 3.60 -6.70 6.35
N SER A 40 3.12 -7.72 7.07
CA SER A 40 1.92 -8.47 6.64
C SER A 40 0.67 -7.60 6.66
N TRP A 41 0.50 -6.75 7.65
CA TRP A 41 -0.62 -5.81 7.69
C TRP A 41 -0.54 -4.79 6.56
N ILE A 42 0.65 -4.28 6.26
CA ILE A 42 0.88 -3.38 5.13
C ILE A 42 0.50 -4.06 3.81
N ASP A 43 0.94 -5.30 3.62
CA ASP A 43 0.63 -6.08 2.41
C ASP A 43 -0.88 -6.28 2.25
N ILE A 44 -1.58 -6.63 3.32
CA ILE A 44 -3.04 -6.82 3.32
C ILE A 44 -3.76 -5.51 2.97
N ALA A 45 -3.44 -4.41 3.64
CA ALA A 45 -4.07 -3.12 3.38
C ALA A 45 -3.85 -2.66 1.94
N ALA A 46 -2.62 -2.81 1.44
CA ALA A 46 -2.27 -2.45 0.07
C ALA A 46 -2.96 -3.34 -0.95
N ALA A 47 -3.06 -4.66 -0.69
CA ALA A 47 -3.76 -5.59 -1.56
C ALA A 47 -5.25 -5.23 -1.71
N ILE A 48 -5.90 -4.84 -0.62
CA ILE A 48 -7.30 -4.41 -0.67
C ILE A 48 -7.45 -3.17 -1.57
N ALA A 49 -6.58 -2.18 -1.42
CA ALA A 49 -6.61 -0.98 -2.27
C ALA A 49 -6.41 -1.35 -3.75
N ALA A 50 -5.44 -2.20 -4.04
CA ALA A 50 -5.17 -2.65 -5.40
C ALA A 50 -6.35 -3.41 -6.02
N GLN A 51 -7.00 -4.28 -5.24
CA GLN A 51 -8.19 -5.01 -5.69
C GLN A 51 -9.38 -4.09 -5.95
N ARG A 52 -9.61 -3.11 -5.07
CA ARG A 52 -10.68 -2.13 -5.24
C ARG A 52 -10.48 -1.28 -6.50
N HIS A 53 -9.24 -0.90 -6.78
CA HIS A 53 -8.93 -0.12 -7.98
C HIS A 53 -9.06 -0.94 -9.25
N SER A 54 -8.47 -2.14 -9.29
CA SER A 54 -8.41 -2.96 -10.50
C SER A 54 -9.67 -3.80 -10.75
N ASN A 55 -10.40 -4.16 -9.69
CA ASN A 55 -11.47 -5.19 -9.71
C ASN A 55 -10.95 -6.54 -10.26
N LYS A 56 -9.69 -6.84 -10.02
CA LYS A 56 -9.01 -8.06 -10.46
C LYS A 56 -8.31 -8.72 -9.27
N ALA A 57 -7.91 -9.97 -9.46
CA ALA A 57 -6.94 -10.60 -8.59
C ALA A 57 -5.61 -9.83 -8.70
N VAL A 58 -4.89 -9.70 -7.61
CA VAL A 58 -3.62 -8.98 -7.58
C VAL A 58 -2.55 -9.82 -6.88
N VAL A 59 -1.31 -9.60 -7.25
CA VAL A 59 -0.16 -10.22 -6.59
C VAL A 59 0.86 -9.15 -6.24
N THR A 60 1.45 -9.30 -5.05
CA THR A 60 2.54 -8.44 -4.60
C THR A 60 3.78 -8.70 -5.44
N ALA A 61 4.29 -7.67 -6.10
CA ALA A 61 5.51 -7.75 -6.90
C ALA A 61 6.73 -7.25 -6.13
N SER A 62 6.59 -6.18 -5.36
CA SER A 62 7.70 -5.64 -4.55
C SER A 62 7.18 -4.79 -3.40
N MET A 63 8.01 -4.67 -2.37
CA MET A 63 7.87 -3.72 -1.28
C MET A 63 9.12 -2.86 -1.25
N ASP A 64 8.96 -1.55 -1.49
CA ASP A 64 10.06 -0.61 -1.53
C ASP A 64 9.96 0.38 -0.38
N GLN A 65 11.12 0.85 0.06
CA GLN A 65 11.25 1.95 1.03
C GLN A 65 10.44 1.74 2.32
N LEU A 66 10.38 0.51 2.82
CA LEU A 66 9.82 0.25 4.12
C LEU A 66 10.79 0.76 5.20
N ASN A 67 10.36 1.76 5.95
CA ASN A 67 11.12 2.33 7.03
C ASN A 67 10.33 2.23 8.32
N PHE A 68 10.93 1.60 9.33
CA PHE A 68 10.40 1.61 10.70
C PHE A 68 11.00 2.79 11.44
N ILE A 69 10.16 3.75 11.83
CA ILE A 69 10.58 5.02 12.45
C ILE A 69 10.52 4.90 13.97
N ALA A 70 9.53 4.18 14.49
CA ALA A 70 9.31 4.01 15.92
C ALA A 70 8.72 2.64 16.22
N PRO A 71 9.02 2.05 17.41
CA PRO A 71 8.43 0.78 17.83
C PRO A 71 6.95 0.94 18.15
N ILE A 72 6.21 -0.15 17.98
CA ILE A 72 4.78 -0.23 18.30
C ILE A 72 4.63 -1.19 19.47
N LYS A 73 4.02 -0.72 20.55
CA LYS A 73 3.93 -1.47 21.81
C LYS A 73 2.67 -2.33 21.87
N LYS A 74 2.77 -3.43 22.64
CA LYS A 74 1.62 -4.27 22.95
C LYS A 74 0.48 -3.44 23.57
N GLY A 75 -0.74 -3.73 23.15
CA GLY A 75 -1.94 -3.02 23.62
C GLY A 75 -2.23 -1.70 22.90
N TRP A 76 -1.34 -1.28 22.02
CA TRP A 76 -1.59 -0.10 21.20
C TRP A 76 -2.48 -0.44 19.99
N VAL A 77 -3.04 0.59 19.38
CA VAL A 77 -3.88 0.49 18.18
C VAL A 77 -3.08 0.94 16.98
N VAL A 78 -3.08 0.15 15.92
CA VAL A 78 -2.37 0.46 14.68
C VAL A 78 -3.39 0.79 13.59
N ASN A 79 -3.22 1.95 12.96
CA ASN A 79 -4.03 2.38 11.82
C ASN A 79 -3.15 2.36 10.56
N LEU A 80 -3.59 1.63 9.54
CA LEU A 80 -2.92 1.56 8.26
C LEU A 80 -3.80 2.24 7.22
N LYS A 81 -3.24 3.24 6.53
CA LYS A 81 -3.92 3.98 5.49
C LYS A 81 -3.24 3.68 4.16
N ALA A 82 -3.97 3.05 3.25
CA ALA A 82 -3.47 2.66 1.94
C ALA A 82 -4.19 3.42 0.83
N SER A 83 -3.43 3.83 -0.17
CA SER A 83 -3.95 4.62 -1.30
C SER A 83 -3.14 4.32 -2.56
N VAL A 84 -3.81 4.22 -3.71
CA VAL A 84 -3.14 4.02 -4.99
C VAL A 84 -2.49 5.34 -5.41
N ASN A 85 -1.17 5.33 -5.57
CA ASN A 85 -0.40 6.51 -5.96
C ASN A 85 -0.21 6.62 -7.48
N PHE A 86 -0.03 5.48 -8.14
CA PHE A 86 0.36 5.43 -9.54
C PHE A 86 -0.09 4.11 -10.16
N VAL A 87 -0.45 4.16 -11.43
CA VAL A 87 -0.72 2.96 -12.22
C VAL A 87 0.06 3.00 -13.53
N SER A 88 0.54 1.84 -13.95
CA SER A 88 1.01 1.61 -15.32
C SER A 88 0.00 0.70 -16.03
N ARG A 89 0.39 0.05 -17.12
CA ARG A 89 -0.57 -0.78 -17.88
C ARG A 89 -1.18 -1.91 -17.03
N THR A 90 -0.35 -2.63 -16.26
CA THR A 90 -0.78 -3.82 -15.49
C THR A 90 -0.43 -3.75 -14.02
N SER A 91 0.30 -2.74 -13.59
CA SER A 91 0.77 -2.61 -12.21
C SER A 91 0.30 -1.33 -11.54
N MET A 92 0.32 -1.35 -10.22
CA MET A 92 -0.11 -0.24 -9.37
C MET A 92 0.88 -0.06 -8.23
N GLU A 93 1.25 1.18 -7.93
CA GLU A 93 1.94 1.48 -6.69
C GLU A 93 0.93 1.92 -5.63
N ILE A 94 0.98 1.28 -4.48
CA ILE A 94 0.16 1.61 -3.32
C ILE A 94 1.07 2.17 -2.23
N GLY A 95 0.77 3.38 -1.76
CA GLY A 95 1.41 3.93 -0.58
C GLY A 95 0.66 3.51 0.68
N VAL A 96 1.38 3.11 1.73
CA VAL A 96 0.79 2.75 3.02
C VAL A 96 1.47 3.56 4.12
N LYS A 97 0.68 4.27 4.90
CA LYS A 97 1.12 4.97 6.10
C LYS A 97 0.64 4.21 7.33
N VAL A 98 1.54 3.94 8.25
CA VAL A 98 1.24 3.23 9.50
C VAL A 98 1.38 4.20 10.67
N GLU A 99 0.31 4.38 11.41
CA GLU A 99 0.27 5.19 12.64
C GLU A 99 -0.10 4.29 13.81
N ALA A 100 0.57 4.47 14.94
CA ALA A 100 0.22 3.80 16.19
C ALA A 100 -0.39 4.81 17.15
N GLU A 101 -1.44 4.38 17.83
CA GLU A 101 -2.12 5.14 18.87
C GLU A 101 -1.89 4.48 20.21
N ASN A 102 -1.42 5.25 21.19
CA ASN A 102 -1.47 4.85 22.58
C ASN A 102 -2.89 5.10 23.11
N PRO A 103 -3.71 4.07 23.35
CA PRO A 103 -5.11 4.28 23.73
C PRO A 103 -5.27 4.89 25.11
N GLN A 104 -4.24 4.89 25.96
CA GLN A 104 -4.30 5.50 27.29
C GLN A 104 -4.09 7.01 27.25
N THR A 105 -3.33 7.52 26.27
CA THR A 105 -3.01 8.95 26.14
C THR A 105 -3.62 9.60 24.92
N SER A 106 -4.13 8.82 23.97
CA SER A 106 -4.59 9.23 22.64
C SER A 106 -3.49 9.83 21.76
N GLU A 107 -2.21 9.67 22.14
CA GLU A 107 -1.11 10.11 21.30
C GLU A 107 -1.00 9.24 20.06
N LEU A 108 -0.75 9.89 18.91
CA LEU A 108 -0.54 9.25 17.61
C LEU A 108 0.92 9.37 17.20
N PHE A 109 1.49 8.26 16.71
CA PHE A 109 2.87 8.21 16.26
C PHE A 109 2.92 7.68 14.83
N HIS A 110 3.59 8.38 13.93
CA HIS A 110 3.94 7.82 12.63
C HIS A 110 5.05 6.78 12.84
N THR A 111 4.75 5.51 12.60
CA THR A 111 5.66 4.42 12.95
C THR A 111 6.32 3.77 11.75
N ALA A 112 5.66 3.78 10.59
CA ALA A 112 6.20 3.22 9.36
C ALA A 112 5.52 3.79 8.13
N SER A 113 6.18 3.70 7.01
CA SER A 113 5.58 3.88 5.69
C SER A 113 6.25 2.98 4.67
N ALA A 114 5.52 2.62 3.64
CA ALA A 114 6.00 1.74 2.58
C ALA A 114 5.33 2.06 1.25
N TYR A 115 6.01 1.69 0.18
CA TYR A 115 5.47 1.69 -1.17
C TYR A 115 5.45 0.26 -1.70
N MET A 116 4.26 -0.19 -2.08
CA MET A 116 4.02 -1.55 -2.57
C MET A 116 3.70 -1.52 -4.04
N THR A 117 4.24 -2.46 -4.80
CA THR A 117 3.85 -2.66 -6.20
C THR A 117 3.03 -3.94 -6.33
N PHE A 118 1.86 -3.83 -6.93
CA PHE A 118 0.96 -4.95 -7.23
C PHE A 118 0.76 -5.07 -8.73
N VAL A 119 0.63 -6.30 -9.20
CA VAL A 119 0.28 -6.61 -10.59
C VAL A 119 -1.11 -7.24 -10.61
N ALA A 120 -1.97 -6.71 -11.48
CA ALA A 120 -3.29 -7.29 -11.70
C ALA A 120 -3.21 -8.51 -12.61
N LEU A 121 -3.97 -9.55 -12.27
CA LEU A 121 -3.98 -10.82 -12.97
C LEU A 121 -5.35 -11.12 -13.56
N ASP A 122 -5.34 -11.72 -14.75
CA ASP A 122 -6.57 -12.25 -15.38
C ASP A 122 -6.94 -13.63 -14.83
N GLY A 123 -8.00 -14.23 -15.37
CA GLY A 123 -8.48 -15.56 -14.97
C GLY A 123 -7.47 -16.70 -15.21
N ASN A 124 -6.44 -16.47 -16.00
CA ASN A 124 -5.37 -17.43 -16.29
C ASN A 124 -4.09 -17.13 -15.49
N GLY A 125 -4.14 -16.18 -14.55
CA GLY A 125 -2.99 -15.79 -13.74
C GLY A 125 -1.95 -14.95 -14.48
N LYS A 126 -2.32 -14.33 -15.59
CA LYS A 126 -1.43 -13.48 -16.38
C LYS A 126 -1.68 -12.00 -16.11
N PRO A 127 -0.64 -11.15 -16.19
CA PRO A 127 -0.82 -9.71 -16.03
C PRO A 127 -1.89 -9.16 -16.98
N THR A 128 -2.77 -8.32 -16.44
CA THR A 128 -3.88 -7.72 -17.19
C THR A 128 -3.98 -6.22 -16.90
N ALA A 129 -4.61 -5.50 -17.82
CA ALA A 129 -4.71 -4.05 -17.75
C ALA A 129 -5.53 -3.59 -16.53
N VAL A 130 -5.12 -2.46 -15.95
CA VAL A 130 -5.81 -1.79 -14.86
C VAL A 130 -6.37 -0.44 -15.33
N PRO A 131 -7.46 0.06 -14.69
CA PRO A 131 -7.96 1.40 -14.97
C PRO A 131 -6.92 2.47 -14.65
N GLU A 132 -6.92 3.56 -15.41
CA GLU A 132 -6.12 4.73 -15.09
C GLU A 132 -6.65 5.42 -13.84
N LEU A 133 -5.78 6.19 -13.17
CA LEU A 133 -6.17 7.01 -12.04
C LEU A 133 -6.74 8.35 -12.53
N GLU A 134 -7.85 8.76 -11.96
CA GLU A 134 -8.36 10.11 -12.06
C GLU A 134 -7.78 10.92 -10.89
N LEU A 135 -6.88 11.83 -11.20
CA LEU A 135 -6.19 12.67 -10.20
C LEU A 135 -6.99 13.96 -10.01
N ILE A 136 -7.52 14.17 -8.82
CA ILE A 136 -8.41 15.29 -8.51
C ILE A 136 -7.68 16.35 -7.67
N THR A 137 -6.99 15.93 -6.60
CA THR A 137 -6.32 16.87 -5.67
C THR A 137 -4.86 17.10 -6.04
N ASP A 138 -4.30 18.22 -5.59
CA ASP A 138 -2.88 18.51 -5.77
C ASP A 138 -1.99 17.49 -5.06
N GLU A 139 -2.43 16.98 -3.92
CA GLU A 139 -1.72 15.92 -3.17
C GLU A 139 -1.68 14.62 -3.98
N GLU A 140 -2.77 14.23 -4.62
CA GLU A 140 -2.81 13.05 -5.50
C GLU A 140 -1.85 13.20 -6.68
N LYS A 141 -1.80 14.38 -7.29
CA LYS A 141 -0.88 14.70 -8.39
C LYS A 141 0.58 14.64 -7.95
N ARG A 142 0.87 15.16 -6.76
CA ARG A 142 2.21 15.10 -6.16
C ARG A 142 2.65 13.66 -5.91
N ARG A 143 1.77 12.85 -5.31
CA ARG A 143 2.04 11.43 -5.06
C ARG A 143 2.26 10.63 -6.33
N TYR A 144 1.46 10.92 -7.35
CA TYR A 144 1.60 10.29 -8.66
C TYR A 144 2.96 10.60 -9.29
N SER A 145 3.38 11.85 -9.30
CA SER A 145 4.67 12.26 -9.85
C SER A 145 5.84 11.63 -9.11
N ALA A 146 5.77 11.60 -7.78
CA ALA A 146 6.80 10.96 -6.95
C ALA A 146 6.87 9.44 -7.20
N ALA A 147 5.72 8.78 -7.31
CA ALA A 147 5.63 7.36 -7.59
C ALA A 147 6.19 7.01 -8.98
N LYS A 148 5.92 7.85 -9.96
CA LYS A 148 6.47 7.70 -11.31
C LYS A 148 8.01 7.72 -11.30
N LYS A 149 8.61 8.64 -10.54
CA LYS A 149 10.07 8.72 -10.37
C LYS A 149 10.62 7.47 -9.69
N ARG A 150 9.96 6.98 -8.65
CA ARG A 150 10.36 5.74 -7.98
C ARG A 150 10.35 4.55 -8.94
N ARG A 151 9.33 4.47 -9.78
CA ARG A 151 9.22 3.42 -10.80
C ARG A 151 10.35 3.51 -11.83
N GLU A 152 10.64 4.69 -12.34
CA GLU A 152 11.73 4.92 -13.29
C GLU A 152 13.08 4.50 -12.69
N HIS A 153 13.34 4.87 -11.44
CA HIS A 153 14.55 4.49 -10.72
C HIS A 153 14.65 2.96 -10.53
N ARG A 154 13.56 2.32 -10.14
CA ARG A 154 13.50 0.86 -9.96
C ARG A 154 13.77 0.12 -11.26
N LEU A 155 13.18 0.57 -12.38
CA LEU A 155 13.40 -0.04 -13.70
C LEU A 155 14.84 0.15 -14.19
N ALA A 156 15.45 1.30 -13.95
CA ALA A 156 16.85 1.56 -14.26
C ALA A 156 17.78 0.60 -13.52
N ASN A 157 17.50 0.36 -12.23
CA ASN A 157 18.31 -0.54 -11.41
C ASN A 157 18.18 -2.01 -11.78
N ARG A 158 17.09 -2.43 -12.42
CA ARG A 158 16.91 -3.82 -12.88
C ARG A 158 17.81 -4.20 -14.05
N ASN A 159 18.28 -3.20 -14.79
CA ASN A 159 19.13 -3.37 -15.96
C ASN A 159 20.63 -3.18 -15.66
N ALA A 160 20.97 -2.97 -14.40
CA ALA A 160 22.35 -2.80 -13.95
C ALA A 160 22.97 -4.15 -13.55
#